data_1d1da872cfba9cc3fac1097637638bff
#
_entry.id   1d1da872cfba9cc3fac1097637638bff
#
_cell.length_a   1.000
_cell.length_b   1.000
_cell.length_c   1.000
_cell.angle_alpha   90.00
_cell.angle_beta   90.00
_cell.angle_gamma   90.00
#
_symmetry.space_group_name_H-M   'P 1'
#
loop_
_entity.id
_entity.type
_entity.pdbx_description
1 polymer ?
#
loop_
_entity_poly.entity_id
_entity_poly.type
_entity_poly.pdbx_seq_one_letter_code
_entity_poly.pdbx_strand_id
1 'polypeptide(L)'
;QIKGSEGLAKKINKGAEKMVFDILQSTQYSTPIPSTVRELATNGADAQREKEIAIEILSGKAKAEDYYIERHGEQYDDSNFDISYYDLDHLDTENNDVLITYKENEGTGYCDVVSIHDYGVGIGARRLEGVLELGYSTKRNTAENFGAFGLGAKVALSTGVDFYTIETVHNGKRFKMNCYNYKTDFIVPAFNPQAGKPNPHVVLSDGTKVHYVPTDAKNQTIVSFGVK
;
A
#
# COMPACT_ATOMS: atom_id res chain seq x y z
N GLN A 1 39.04 -16.79 -14.83
CA GLN A 1 37.75 -16.18 -15.14
C GLN A 1 36.65 -17.21 -14.87
N ILE A 2 35.94 -17.06 -13.77
CA ILE A 2 34.75 -17.86 -13.48
C ILE A 2 33.61 -17.17 -14.22
N LYS A 3 33.11 -17.80 -15.31
CA LYS A 3 31.86 -17.36 -15.95
C LYS A 3 30.74 -17.51 -14.94
N GLY A 4 30.11 -16.39 -14.58
CA GLY A 4 28.95 -16.39 -13.71
C GLY A 4 27.85 -17.26 -14.32
N SER A 5 27.43 -18.27 -13.57
CA SER A 5 26.21 -19.00 -13.87
C SER A 5 25.03 -18.03 -13.75
N GLU A 6 24.28 -17.84 -14.81
CA GLU A 6 22.97 -17.22 -14.73
C GLU A 6 22.14 -18.00 -13.71
N GLY A 7 21.91 -17.42 -12.55
CA GLY A 7 21.08 -18.02 -11.51
C GLY A 7 19.66 -18.15 -12.04
N LEU A 8 19.19 -19.37 -12.19
CA LEU A 8 17.78 -19.66 -12.42
C LEU A 8 16.98 -19.04 -11.27
N ALA A 9 16.23 -17.97 -11.56
CA ALA A 9 15.29 -17.41 -10.60
C ALA A 9 14.26 -18.50 -10.24
N LYS A 10 14.40 -19.08 -9.03
CA LYS A 10 13.43 -20.05 -8.53
C LYS A 10 12.11 -19.34 -8.31
N LYS A 11 11.16 -19.53 -9.20
CA LYS A 11 9.77 -19.12 -8.99
C LYS A 11 9.20 -19.96 -7.87
N ILE A 12 8.65 -19.31 -6.84
CA ILE A 12 7.88 -20.00 -5.80
C ILE A 12 6.66 -20.61 -6.48
N ASN A 13 6.45 -21.91 -6.28
CA ASN A 13 5.29 -22.60 -6.83
C ASN A 13 4.02 -22.01 -6.23
N LYS A 14 3.01 -21.69 -7.05
CA LYS A 14 1.74 -21.08 -6.61
C LYS A 14 1.06 -21.80 -5.43
N GLY A 15 1.34 -23.09 -5.22
CA GLY A 15 0.84 -23.85 -4.07
C GLY A 15 1.69 -23.70 -2.79
N ALA A 16 2.91 -23.16 -2.89
CA ALA A 16 3.82 -23.00 -1.74
C ALA A 16 3.77 -21.58 -1.14
N GLU A 17 3.08 -20.64 -1.76
CA GLU A 17 3.02 -19.25 -1.33
C GLU A 17 2.47 -19.12 0.11
N LYS A 18 1.40 -19.84 0.41
CA LYS A 18 0.82 -19.89 1.76
C LYS A 18 1.83 -20.42 2.78
N MET A 19 2.48 -21.53 2.48
CA MET A 19 3.45 -22.17 3.39
C MET A 19 4.65 -21.25 3.65
N VAL A 20 5.17 -20.59 2.62
CA VAL A 20 6.28 -19.61 2.76
C VAL A 20 5.84 -18.43 3.61
N PHE A 21 4.62 -17.92 3.41
CA PHE A 21 4.07 -16.82 4.17
C PHE A 21 3.86 -17.21 5.64
N ASP A 22 3.28 -18.37 5.91
CA ASP A 22 3.06 -18.89 7.27
C ASP A 22 4.40 -19.06 8.02
N ILE A 23 5.45 -19.56 7.35
CA ILE A 23 6.79 -19.67 7.92
C ILE A 23 7.37 -18.30 8.24
N LEU A 24 7.29 -17.35 7.30
CA LEU A 24 7.78 -15.98 7.51
C LEU A 24 7.05 -15.28 8.65
N GLN A 25 5.74 -15.47 8.75
CA GLN A 25 4.95 -14.91 9.85
C GLN A 25 5.31 -15.51 11.20
N SER A 26 5.40 -16.85 11.30
CA SER A 26 5.69 -17.53 12.54
C SER A 26 7.09 -17.22 13.08
N THR A 27 8.04 -16.88 12.21
CA THR A 27 9.41 -16.54 12.59
C THR A 27 9.62 -15.06 12.90
N GLN A 28 8.83 -14.17 12.28
CA GLN A 28 9.02 -12.72 12.43
C GLN A 28 8.06 -12.06 13.42
N TYR A 29 6.90 -12.63 13.67
CA TYR A 29 5.85 -11.98 14.46
C TYR A 29 5.40 -12.84 15.65
N SER A 30 6.08 -12.68 16.79
CA SER A 30 5.66 -13.32 18.06
C SER A 30 4.38 -12.71 18.64
N THR A 31 4.03 -11.48 18.23
CA THR A 31 2.83 -10.76 18.67
C THR A 31 2.11 -10.18 17.42
N PRO A 32 1.16 -10.92 16.81
CA PRO A 32 0.59 -10.57 15.51
C PRO A 32 -0.07 -9.19 15.47
N ILE A 33 -0.94 -8.85 16.43
CA ILE A 33 -1.69 -7.58 16.42
C ILE A 33 -0.75 -6.38 16.56
N PRO A 34 0.12 -6.28 17.61
CA PRO A 34 1.08 -5.19 17.71
C PRO A 34 2.02 -5.08 16.51
N SER A 35 2.45 -6.21 15.97
CA SER A 35 3.31 -6.23 14.78
C SER A 35 2.57 -5.67 13.55
N THR A 36 1.31 -6.05 13.35
CA THR A 36 0.47 -5.52 12.26
C THR A 36 0.27 -4.01 12.40
N VAL A 37 -0.08 -3.52 13.58
CA VAL A 37 -0.24 -2.08 13.83
C VAL A 37 1.05 -1.35 13.53
N ARG A 38 2.19 -1.84 14.02
CA ARG A 38 3.50 -1.22 13.78
C ARG A 38 3.82 -1.17 12.29
N GLU A 39 3.70 -2.27 11.57
CA GLU A 39 4.04 -2.33 10.13
C GLU A 39 3.13 -1.41 9.31
N LEU A 40 1.82 -1.41 9.57
CA LEU A 40 0.89 -0.53 8.86
C LEU A 40 1.11 0.95 9.21
N ALA A 41 1.39 1.27 10.48
CA ALA A 41 1.73 2.63 10.87
C ALA A 41 3.05 3.11 10.24
N THR A 42 4.04 2.22 10.14
CA THR A 42 5.31 2.50 9.44
C THR A 42 5.07 2.75 7.95
N ASN A 43 4.22 1.95 7.30
CA ASN A 43 3.86 2.19 5.90
C ASN A 43 3.16 3.54 5.72
N GLY A 44 2.30 3.93 6.66
CA GLY A 44 1.67 5.26 6.67
C GLY A 44 2.70 6.39 6.83
N ALA A 45 3.65 6.24 7.76
CA ALA A 45 4.73 7.22 7.94
C ALA A 45 5.62 7.35 6.69
N ASP A 46 5.93 6.23 6.05
CA ASP A 46 6.67 6.23 4.78
C ASP A 46 5.88 6.93 3.65
N ALA A 47 4.56 6.73 3.58
CA ALA A 47 3.71 7.40 2.60
C ALA A 47 3.61 8.91 2.86
N GLN A 48 3.63 9.34 4.14
CA GLN A 48 3.72 10.75 4.51
C GLN A 48 5.04 11.36 4.06
N ARG A 49 6.15 10.67 4.31
CA ARG A 49 7.47 11.13 3.88
C ARG A 49 7.57 11.24 2.37
N GLU A 50 7.05 10.26 1.64
CA GLU A 50 6.97 10.28 0.19
C GLU A 50 6.16 11.49 -0.31
N LYS A 51 5.06 11.82 0.36
CA LYS A 51 4.25 13.01 0.09
C LYS A 51 5.05 14.30 0.27
N GLU A 52 5.77 14.44 1.37
CA GLU A 52 6.61 15.62 1.65
C GLU A 52 7.62 15.86 0.53
N ILE A 53 8.31 14.79 0.10
CA ILE A 53 9.26 14.84 -1.01
C ILE A 53 8.56 15.28 -2.31
N ALA A 54 7.42 14.67 -2.61
CA ALA A 54 6.66 15.00 -3.82
C ALA A 54 6.24 16.47 -3.82
N ILE A 55 5.78 17.01 -2.67
CA ILE A 55 5.42 18.42 -2.53
C ILE A 55 6.62 19.33 -2.76
N GLU A 56 7.79 19.02 -2.20
CA GLU A 56 9.00 19.82 -2.40
C GLU A 56 9.42 19.87 -3.87
N ILE A 57 9.41 18.74 -4.56
CA ILE A 57 9.77 18.66 -5.97
C ILE A 57 8.73 19.37 -6.84
N LEU A 58 7.44 19.09 -6.66
CA LEU A 58 6.36 19.68 -7.45
C LEU A 58 6.24 21.20 -7.24
N SER A 59 6.59 21.69 -6.06
CA SER A 59 6.62 23.13 -5.76
C SER A 59 7.90 23.82 -6.21
N GLY A 60 8.85 23.11 -6.82
CA GLY A 60 10.14 23.63 -7.29
C GLY A 60 11.13 23.98 -6.19
N LYS A 61 10.92 23.52 -4.96
CA LYS A 61 11.83 23.74 -3.83
C LYS A 61 13.01 22.77 -3.82
N ALA A 62 12.84 21.60 -4.43
CA ALA A 62 13.86 20.60 -4.60
C ALA A 62 13.80 19.98 -5.99
N LYS A 63 14.88 19.38 -6.45
CA LYS A 63 14.92 18.56 -7.65
C LYS A 63 14.91 17.09 -7.26
N ALA A 64 14.29 16.25 -8.07
CA ALA A 64 14.23 14.82 -7.81
C ALA A 64 15.64 14.20 -7.73
N GLU A 65 16.53 14.63 -8.62
CA GLU A 65 17.94 14.18 -8.66
C GLU A 65 18.71 14.57 -7.40
N ASP A 66 18.56 15.81 -6.93
CA ASP A 66 19.25 16.32 -5.76
C ASP A 66 18.82 15.55 -4.51
N TYR A 67 17.54 15.29 -4.39
CA TYR A 67 17.00 14.54 -3.27
C TYR A 67 17.53 13.10 -3.24
N TYR A 68 17.57 12.43 -4.39
CA TYR A 68 18.04 11.06 -4.49
C TYR A 68 19.55 10.95 -4.22
N ILE A 69 20.36 11.83 -4.81
CA ILE A 69 21.83 11.87 -4.63
C ILE A 69 22.18 12.17 -3.18
N GLU A 70 21.57 13.20 -2.60
CA GLU A 70 21.85 13.62 -1.22
C GLU A 70 21.56 12.50 -0.22
N ARG A 71 20.53 11.69 -0.49
CA ARG A 71 20.04 10.70 0.45
C ARG A 71 20.68 9.33 0.35
N HIS A 72 21.02 8.91 -0.86
CA HIS A 72 21.47 7.55 -1.14
C HIS A 72 22.88 7.45 -1.69
N GLY A 73 23.50 8.55 -2.08
CA GLY A 73 24.83 8.57 -2.68
C GLY A 73 24.90 7.82 -4.02
N GLU A 74 23.77 7.50 -4.61
CA GLU A 74 23.64 6.79 -5.87
C GLU A 74 23.11 7.71 -6.96
N GLN A 75 23.27 7.31 -8.21
CA GLN A 75 22.72 8.04 -9.32
C GLN A 75 21.20 7.94 -9.32
N TYR A 76 20.52 9.06 -9.60
CA TYR A 76 19.06 9.10 -9.72
C TYR A 76 18.54 8.06 -10.71
N ASP A 77 17.52 7.34 -10.31
CA ASP A 77 16.81 6.36 -11.12
C ASP A 77 15.32 6.73 -11.22
N ASP A 78 14.91 7.23 -12.38
CA ASP A 78 13.54 7.64 -12.67
C ASP A 78 12.50 6.55 -12.38
N SER A 79 12.91 5.28 -12.43
CA SER A 79 12.01 4.16 -12.14
C SER A 79 11.55 4.12 -10.68
N ASN A 80 12.32 4.71 -9.76
CA ASN A 80 12.07 4.69 -8.32
C ASN A 80 11.27 5.90 -7.83
N PHE A 81 11.40 7.07 -8.49
CA PHE A 81 10.68 8.27 -8.13
C PHE A 81 10.08 8.94 -9.37
N ASP A 82 8.98 8.38 -9.84
CA ASP A 82 8.23 8.93 -10.97
C ASP A 82 7.35 10.10 -10.50
N ILE A 83 7.83 11.32 -10.71
CA ILE A 83 7.10 12.53 -10.31
C ILE A 83 5.72 12.63 -10.97
N SER A 84 5.50 11.99 -12.13
CA SER A 84 4.20 11.97 -12.80
C SER A 84 3.13 11.17 -12.06
N TYR A 85 3.54 10.41 -11.03
CA TYR A 85 2.61 9.69 -10.16
C TYR A 85 1.83 10.62 -9.24
N TYR A 86 2.36 11.81 -8.96
CA TYR A 86 1.82 12.74 -7.97
C TYR A 86 1.17 13.95 -8.63
N ASP A 87 0.12 14.43 -7.98
CA ASP A 87 -0.58 15.66 -8.36
C ASP A 87 -0.71 16.53 -7.11
N LEU A 88 -0.10 17.72 -7.15
CA LEU A 88 -0.02 18.63 -6.02
C LEU A 88 -1.42 19.02 -5.50
N ASP A 89 -2.39 19.18 -6.42
CA ASP A 89 -3.76 19.56 -6.07
C ASP A 89 -4.47 18.48 -5.24
N HIS A 90 -4.00 17.23 -5.31
CA HIS A 90 -4.55 16.09 -4.58
C HIS A 90 -3.75 15.71 -3.32
N LEU A 91 -2.54 16.25 -3.13
CA LEU A 91 -1.76 15.99 -1.91
C LEU A 91 -2.34 16.79 -0.74
N ASP A 92 -2.36 16.18 0.43
CA ASP A 92 -2.80 16.84 1.67
C ASP A 92 -1.59 17.57 2.29
N THR A 93 -1.62 18.91 2.29
CA THR A 93 -0.56 19.74 2.85
C THR A 93 -0.79 20.10 4.31
N GLU A 94 -1.96 19.78 4.86
CA GLU A 94 -2.37 20.15 6.21
C GLU A 94 -2.21 19.01 7.22
N ASN A 95 -2.48 17.78 6.79
CA ASN A 95 -2.43 16.61 7.66
C ASN A 95 -1.17 15.78 7.40
N ASN A 96 -0.37 15.59 8.46
CA ASN A 96 0.86 14.77 8.45
C ASN A 96 0.83 13.64 9.48
N ASP A 97 -0.34 13.32 10.01
CA ASP A 97 -0.50 12.31 11.05
C ASP A 97 -0.78 10.92 10.45
N VAL A 98 -0.41 9.89 11.19
CA VAL A 98 -0.91 8.54 11.03
C VAL A 98 -1.83 8.24 12.20
N LEU A 99 -3.11 8.10 11.93
CA LEU A 99 -4.12 7.89 12.95
C LEU A 99 -4.37 6.39 13.14
N ILE A 100 -4.30 5.94 14.37
CA ILE A 100 -4.67 4.58 14.76
C ILE A 100 -5.96 4.65 15.56
N THR A 101 -7.00 3.99 15.07
CA THR A 101 -8.30 3.93 15.73
C THR A 101 -8.67 2.51 16.07
N TYR A 102 -9.29 2.34 17.23
CA TYR A 102 -9.87 1.09 17.67
C TYR A 102 -11.38 1.27 17.87
N LYS A 103 -12.15 0.38 17.30
CA LYS A 103 -13.61 0.38 17.44
C LYS A 103 -14.05 -0.95 18.04
N GLU A 104 -14.56 -0.89 19.22
CA GLU A 104 -15.20 -2.00 19.91
C GLU A 104 -16.54 -2.36 19.25
N ASN A 105 -16.81 -3.63 19.11
CA ASN A 105 -18.02 -4.12 18.46
C ASN A 105 -18.91 -4.83 19.49
N GLU A 106 -19.46 -4.05 20.43
CA GLU A 106 -20.27 -4.54 21.52
C GLU A 106 -21.52 -5.29 21.03
N GLY A 107 -21.64 -6.55 21.40
CA GLY A 107 -22.90 -7.31 21.37
C GLY A 107 -23.33 -7.86 20.02
N THR A 108 -22.57 -7.73 18.96
CA THR A 108 -22.97 -8.19 17.61
C THR A 108 -22.37 -9.54 17.20
N GLY A 109 -21.43 -10.10 17.99
CA GLY A 109 -20.69 -11.32 17.66
C GLY A 109 -19.63 -11.13 16.54
N TYR A 110 -19.45 -9.90 16.06
CA TYR A 110 -18.35 -9.54 15.14
C TYR A 110 -17.09 -9.18 15.93
N CYS A 111 -15.94 -9.22 15.25
CA CYS A 111 -14.67 -8.81 15.83
C CYS A 111 -14.59 -7.28 15.99
N ASP A 112 -13.79 -6.83 16.94
CA ASP A 112 -13.38 -5.44 17.04
C ASP A 112 -12.56 -5.05 15.81
N VAL A 113 -12.48 -3.77 15.51
CA VAL A 113 -11.78 -3.27 14.32
C VAL A 113 -10.69 -2.29 14.70
N VAL A 114 -9.48 -2.55 14.23
CA VAL A 114 -8.38 -1.60 14.23
C VAL A 114 -8.27 -0.99 12.83
N SER A 115 -8.14 0.33 12.75
CA SER A 115 -7.91 1.04 11.49
C SER A 115 -6.69 1.93 11.61
N ILE A 116 -5.84 1.89 10.59
CA ILE A 116 -4.71 2.78 10.42
C ILE A 116 -5.01 3.68 9.23
N HIS A 117 -5.01 4.98 9.45
CA HIS A 117 -5.31 5.99 8.45
C HIS A 117 -4.11 6.93 8.28
N ASP A 118 -3.58 7.01 7.09
CA ASP A 118 -2.55 7.98 6.70
C ASP A 118 -3.09 8.96 5.65
N TYR A 119 -2.53 10.15 5.63
CA TYR A 119 -2.78 11.21 4.65
C TYR A 119 -1.60 11.35 3.67
N GLY A 120 -0.97 10.22 3.35
CA GLY A 120 0.16 10.14 2.43
C GLY A 120 -0.25 10.29 0.97
N VAL A 121 0.50 9.64 0.10
CA VAL A 121 0.31 9.75 -1.36
C VAL A 121 -0.87 8.93 -1.90
N GLY A 122 -1.46 8.04 -1.10
CA GLY A 122 -2.46 7.09 -1.54
C GLY A 122 -1.89 5.99 -2.45
N ILE A 123 -2.73 5.02 -2.82
CA ILE A 123 -2.36 3.90 -3.69
C ILE A 123 -3.08 4.07 -5.03
N GLY A 124 -2.35 4.53 -6.05
CA GLY A 124 -2.87 4.68 -7.40
C GLY A 124 -2.80 3.39 -8.22
N ALA A 125 -3.40 3.41 -9.41
CA ALA A 125 -3.56 2.24 -10.27
C ALA A 125 -2.26 1.45 -10.49
N ARG A 126 -1.12 2.12 -10.72
CA ARG A 126 0.17 1.45 -10.93
C ARG A 126 0.65 0.61 -9.73
N ARG A 127 0.17 0.90 -8.53
CA ARG A 127 0.57 0.22 -7.29
C ARG A 127 -0.48 -0.77 -6.79
N LEU A 128 -1.72 -0.68 -7.28
CA LEU A 128 -2.79 -1.59 -6.86
C LEU A 128 -2.46 -3.06 -7.14
N GLU A 129 -1.78 -3.33 -8.27
CA GLU A 129 -1.37 -4.69 -8.67
C GLU A 129 -0.46 -5.35 -7.63
N GLY A 130 0.43 -4.54 -7.06
CA GLY A 130 1.44 -5.03 -6.12
C GLY A 130 0.98 -5.20 -4.67
N VAL A 131 -0.22 -4.75 -4.32
CA VAL A 131 -0.67 -4.71 -2.91
C VAL A 131 -0.56 -6.06 -2.20
N LEU A 132 -0.84 -7.16 -2.90
CA LEU A 132 -0.73 -8.52 -2.36
C LEU A 132 0.42 -9.35 -2.95
N GLU A 133 1.20 -8.80 -3.86
CA GLU A 133 2.32 -9.53 -4.43
C GLU A 133 3.42 -9.74 -3.39
N LEU A 134 3.75 -11.00 -3.10
CA LEU A 134 4.79 -11.33 -2.13
C LEU A 134 6.14 -10.79 -2.58
N GLY A 135 6.74 -9.97 -1.74
CA GLY A 135 8.00 -9.32 -2.06
C GLY A 135 7.87 -8.07 -2.95
N TYR A 136 6.66 -7.65 -3.34
CA TYR A 136 6.48 -6.36 -3.97
C TYR A 136 6.72 -5.23 -2.96
N SER A 137 7.63 -4.34 -3.28
CA SER A 137 7.90 -3.13 -2.51
C SER A 137 8.38 -2.05 -3.46
N THR A 138 7.77 -0.88 -3.39
CA THR A 138 8.24 0.33 -4.09
C THR A 138 9.47 0.95 -3.43
N LYS A 139 9.94 0.37 -2.32
CA LYS A 139 10.94 0.97 -1.41
C LYS A 139 12.25 0.18 -1.32
N ARG A 140 12.44 -0.85 -2.15
CA ARG A 140 13.58 -1.79 -2.04
C ARG A 140 14.96 -1.14 -2.13
N ASN A 141 15.07 -0.04 -2.85
CA ASN A 141 16.34 0.61 -3.13
C ASN A 141 16.64 1.79 -2.20
N THR A 142 15.87 1.97 -1.13
CA THR A 142 16.05 3.08 -0.20
C THR A 142 16.47 2.55 1.17
N ALA A 143 17.70 2.87 1.59
CA ALA A 143 18.28 2.39 2.84
C ALA A 143 17.57 2.86 4.12
N GLU A 144 16.67 3.84 4.00
CA GLU A 144 15.96 4.46 5.13
C GLU A 144 14.50 4.02 5.27
N ASN A 145 14.00 3.13 4.41
CA ASN A 145 12.62 2.66 4.49
C ASN A 145 12.50 1.39 5.33
N PHE A 146 11.67 1.44 6.35
CA PHE A 146 11.46 0.34 7.29
C PHE A 146 10.68 -0.85 6.71
N GLY A 147 10.02 -0.69 5.57
CA GLY A 147 9.19 -1.71 4.91
C GLY A 147 9.87 -2.48 3.76
N ALA A 148 11.19 -2.71 3.80
CA ALA A 148 11.99 -3.21 2.67
C ALA A 148 11.61 -4.59 2.11
N PHE A 149 10.86 -5.41 2.86
CA PHE A 149 10.59 -6.81 2.48
C PHE A 149 9.27 -7.04 1.74
N GLY A 150 8.44 -6.01 1.54
CA GLY A 150 7.13 -6.16 0.87
C GLY A 150 6.13 -7.06 1.61
N LEU A 151 6.33 -7.25 2.91
CA LEU A 151 5.47 -8.06 3.77
C LEU A 151 4.49 -7.20 4.58
N GLY A 152 4.77 -5.91 4.75
CA GLY A 152 4.08 -5.05 5.70
C GLY A 152 2.56 -4.97 5.50
N ALA A 153 2.10 -4.78 4.27
CA ALA A 153 0.65 -4.75 4.00
C ALA A 153 -0.04 -6.11 4.21
N LYS A 154 0.72 -7.20 4.18
CA LYS A 154 0.21 -8.58 4.26
C LYS A 154 0.17 -9.12 5.68
N VAL A 155 0.85 -8.44 6.61
CA VAL A 155 0.94 -8.87 8.00
C VAL A 155 -0.42 -8.85 8.71
N ALA A 156 -1.38 -8.03 8.23
CA ALA A 156 -2.75 -8.02 8.73
C ALA A 156 -3.42 -9.40 8.67
N LEU A 157 -3.04 -10.27 7.71
CA LEU A 157 -3.57 -11.63 7.61
C LEU A 157 -3.07 -12.55 8.76
N SER A 158 -2.03 -12.14 9.49
CA SER A 158 -1.50 -12.91 10.63
C SER A 158 -2.28 -12.71 11.94
N THR A 159 -3.22 -11.78 11.98
CA THR A 159 -3.98 -11.45 13.20
C THR A 159 -5.07 -12.48 13.55
N GLY A 160 -5.19 -13.54 12.76
CA GLY A 160 -6.23 -14.56 12.94
C GLY A 160 -7.60 -14.14 12.38
N VAL A 161 -7.64 -13.08 11.60
CA VAL A 161 -8.80 -12.71 10.76
C VAL A 161 -8.53 -13.09 9.32
N ASP A 162 -9.60 -13.48 8.63
CA ASP A 162 -9.49 -14.02 7.27
C ASP A 162 -9.33 -12.92 6.21
N PHE A 163 -9.59 -11.66 6.55
CA PHE A 163 -9.50 -10.55 5.62
C PHE A 163 -9.20 -9.22 6.32
N TYR A 164 -8.70 -8.27 5.55
CA TYR A 164 -8.63 -6.86 5.90
C TYR A 164 -9.08 -6.01 4.71
N THR A 165 -9.43 -4.76 4.97
CA THR A 165 -9.87 -3.83 3.92
C THR A 165 -8.87 -2.74 3.72
N ILE A 166 -8.69 -2.31 2.47
CA ILE A 166 -7.97 -1.10 2.11
C ILE A 166 -8.95 -0.17 1.41
N GLU A 167 -9.07 1.06 1.90
CA GLU A 167 -9.68 2.16 1.19
C GLU A 167 -8.62 3.21 0.92
N THR A 168 -8.45 3.60 -0.33
CA THR A 168 -7.42 4.57 -0.71
C THR A 168 -7.96 5.60 -1.70
N VAL A 169 -7.48 6.82 -1.56
CA VAL A 169 -7.72 7.91 -2.50
C VAL A 169 -6.39 8.30 -3.13
N HIS A 170 -6.34 8.33 -4.45
CA HIS A 170 -5.18 8.78 -5.20
C HIS A 170 -5.63 9.57 -6.42
N ASN A 171 -5.20 10.83 -6.48
CA ASN A 171 -5.48 11.77 -7.58
C ASN A 171 -6.95 11.75 -8.01
N GLY A 172 -7.85 12.02 -7.06
CA GLY A 172 -9.29 12.12 -7.29
C GLY A 172 -10.03 10.79 -7.50
N LYS A 173 -9.38 9.66 -7.28
CA LYS A 173 -9.95 8.32 -7.46
C LYS A 173 -9.94 7.57 -6.14
N ARG A 174 -11.12 7.17 -5.67
CA ARG A 174 -11.28 6.34 -4.47
C ARG A 174 -11.45 4.89 -4.88
N PHE A 175 -10.51 4.06 -4.46
CA PHE A 175 -10.56 2.61 -4.58
C PHE A 175 -10.88 1.99 -3.23
N LYS A 176 -11.55 0.85 -3.26
CA LYS A 176 -11.79 0.04 -2.08
C LYS A 176 -11.63 -1.42 -2.42
N MET A 177 -10.93 -2.15 -1.55
CA MET A 177 -10.65 -3.56 -1.78
C MET A 177 -10.69 -4.36 -0.48
N ASN A 178 -11.07 -5.62 -0.59
CA ASN A 178 -10.91 -6.63 0.44
C ASN A 178 -9.71 -7.51 0.09
N CYS A 179 -8.83 -7.70 1.04
CA CYS A 179 -7.65 -8.53 0.91
C CYS A 179 -7.81 -9.76 1.80
N TYR A 180 -7.83 -10.96 1.21
CA TYR A 180 -8.00 -12.23 1.91
C TYR A 180 -7.36 -13.37 1.13
N ASN A 181 -6.91 -14.39 1.81
CA ASN A 181 -6.35 -15.61 1.20
C ASN A 181 -5.39 -15.33 0.03
N TYR A 182 -4.52 -14.31 0.16
CA TYR A 182 -3.57 -13.85 -0.88
C TYR A 182 -4.23 -13.34 -2.15
N LYS A 183 -5.50 -12.91 -2.06
CA LYS A 183 -6.28 -12.31 -3.16
C LYS A 183 -6.72 -10.92 -2.78
N THR A 184 -7.00 -10.14 -3.80
CA THR A 184 -7.61 -8.81 -3.66
C THR A 184 -8.87 -8.77 -4.49
N ASP A 185 -9.99 -8.48 -3.85
CA ASP A 185 -11.24 -8.17 -4.53
C ASP A 185 -11.50 -6.67 -4.49
N PHE A 186 -11.60 -6.07 -5.67
CA PHE A 186 -12.00 -4.68 -5.79
C PHE A 186 -13.51 -4.59 -5.64
N ILE A 187 -13.97 -3.90 -4.59
CA ILE A 187 -15.38 -3.91 -4.18
C ILE A 187 -16.18 -2.68 -4.61
N VAL A 188 -15.57 -1.73 -5.34
CA VAL A 188 -16.33 -0.66 -5.98
C VAL A 188 -17.11 -1.26 -7.16
N PRO A 189 -18.45 -1.20 -7.14
CA PRO A 189 -19.25 -1.83 -8.18
C PRO A 189 -19.11 -1.11 -9.54
N ALA A 190 -19.31 -1.83 -10.63
CA ALA A 190 -19.29 -1.25 -11.96
C ALA A 190 -20.39 -0.20 -12.19
N PHE A 191 -21.51 -0.32 -11.50
CA PHE A 191 -22.64 0.62 -11.57
C PHE A 191 -22.86 1.31 -10.23
N ASN A 192 -23.06 2.62 -10.25
CA ASN A 192 -23.42 3.41 -9.09
C ASN A 192 -24.93 3.66 -9.06
N PRO A 193 -25.69 2.97 -8.20
CA PRO A 193 -27.13 3.12 -8.12
C PRO A 193 -27.59 4.53 -7.72
N GLN A 194 -26.81 5.20 -6.83
CA GLN A 194 -27.13 6.53 -6.34
C GLN A 194 -26.95 7.61 -7.42
N ALA A 195 -25.96 7.44 -8.29
CA ALA A 195 -25.70 8.35 -9.41
C ALA A 195 -26.44 7.93 -10.69
N GLY A 196 -27.08 6.75 -10.73
CA GLY A 196 -27.78 6.23 -11.91
C GLY A 196 -26.88 6.00 -13.13
N LYS A 197 -25.57 5.82 -12.95
CA LYS A 197 -24.59 5.68 -14.03
C LYS A 197 -23.46 4.72 -13.67
N PRO A 198 -22.74 4.19 -14.69
CA PRO A 198 -21.55 3.37 -14.42
C PRO A 198 -20.47 4.17 -13.66
N ASN A 199 -19.79 3.50 -12.73
CA ASN A 199 -18.55 4.02 -12.16
C ASN A 199 -17.43 3.96 -13.22
N PRO A 200 -16.57 4.96 -13.29
CA PRO A 200 -15.39 4.90 -14.13
C PRO A 200 -14.44 3.79 -13.65
N HIS A 201 -13.50 3.40 -14.51
CA HIS A 201 -12.51 2.37 -14.17
C HIS A 201 -11.13 2.73 -14.71
N VAL A 202 -10.11 2.13 -14.13
CA VAL A 202 -8.75 2.02 -14.66
C VAL A 202 -8.55 0.59 -15.15
N VAL A 203 -7.60 0.41 -16.07
CA VAL A 203 -7.23 -0.91 -16.58
C VAL A 203 -5.84 -1.23 -16.05
N LEU A 204 -5.69 -2.36 -15.38
CA LEU A 204 -4.42 -2.86 -14.88
C LEU A 204 -3.61 -3.52 -16.01
N SER A 205 -2.36 -3.88 -15.75
CA SER A 205 -1.44 -4.45 -16.76
C SER A 205 -1.92 -5.79 -17.31
N ASP A 206 -2.66 -6.56 -16.53
CA ASP A 206 -3.27 -7.84 -16.90
C ASP A 206 -4.62 -7.68 -17.64
N GLY A 207 -5.08 -6.45 -17.87
CA GLY A 207 -6.36 -6.13 -18.47
C GLY A 207 -7.55 -6.07 -17.50
N THR A 208 -7.34 -6.32 -16.21
CA THR A 208 -8.38 -6.22 -15.19
C THR A 208 -8.90 -4.79 -15.08
N LYS A 209 -10.23 -4.64 -15.09
CA LYS A 209 -10.90 -3.35 -14.89
C LYS A 209 -11.19 -3.14 -13.41
N VAL A 210 -10.61 -2.08 -12.84
CA VAL A 210 -10.84 -1.68 -11.45
C VAL A 210 -11.66 -0.42 -11.42
N HIS A 211 -12.88 -0.52 -10.92
CA HIS A 211 -13.79 0.60 -10.78
C HIS A 211 -13.42 1.45 -9.56
N TYR A 212 -13.67 2.76 -9.68
CA TYR A 212 -13.45 3.72 -8.61
C TYR A 212 -14.59 4.72 -8.48
N VAL A 213 -14.68 5.37 -7.34
CA VAL A 213 -15.58 6.50 -7.11
C VAL A 213 -14.77 7.79 -7.27
N PRO A 214 -15.15 8.71 -8.19
CA PRO A 214 -14.56 10.04 -8.24
C PRO A 214 -14.78 10.79 -6.92
N THR A 215 -13.77 11.54 -6.47
CA THR A 215 -13.83 12.25 -5.17
C THR A 215 -12.93 13.48 -5.17
N ASP A 216 -13.31 14.50 -4.44
CA ASP A 216 -12.50 15.70 -4.17
C ASP A 216 -11.63 15.53 -2.91
N ALA A 217 -11.71 14.37 -2.24
CA ALA A 217 -10.87 14.10 -1.08
C ALA A 217 -9.39 14.07 -1.46
N LYS A 218 -8.56 14.56 -0.56
CA LYS A 218 -7.09 14.47 -0.68
C LYS A 218 -6.63 13.02 -0.63
N ASN A 219 -5.42 12.79 -1.14
CA ASN A 219 -4.79 11.48 -1.13
C ASN A 219 -4.65 10.95 0.30
N GLN A 220 -5.01 9.69 0.49
CA GLN A 220 -5.01 9.02 1.79
C GLN A 220 -5.14 7.52 1.64
N THR A 221 -4.79 6.78 2.68
CA THR A 221 -5.04 5.34 2.75
C THR A 221 -5.56 4.96 4.13
N ILE A 222 -6.59 4.12 4.18
CA ILE A 222 -7.14 3.53 5.41
C ILE A 222 -7.05 2.02 5.28
N VAL A 223 -6.34 1.39 6.20
CA VAL A 223 -6.29 -0.08 6.32
C VAL A 223 -7.04 -0.48 7.56
N SER A 224 -8.03 -1.35 7.44
CA SER A 224 -8.85 -1.81 8.57
C SER A 224 -8.84 -3.33 8.65
N PHE A 225 -8.62 -3.88 9.84
CA PHE A 225 -8.64 -5.32 10.10
C PHE A 225 -9.33 -5.64 11.42
N GLY A 226 -9.92 -6.82 11.48
CA GLY A 226 -10.56 -7.32 12.69
C GLY A 226 -9.54 -7.82 13.71
N VAL A 227 -9.87 -7.72 14.98
CA VAL A 227 -9.13 -8.33 16.10
C VAL A 227 -10.11 -9.12 16.96
N LYS A 228 -9.68 -10.28 17.46
CA LYS A 228 -10.47 -11.15 18.35
C LYS A 228 -9.90 -11.11 19.74
#